data_b25271259455e7ae7ea4d59b38214682
#
_entry.id   b25271259455e7ae7ea4d59b38214682
#
_cell.length_a   1.000
_cell.length_b   1.000
_cell.length_c   1.000
_cell.angle_alpha   90.00
_cell.angle_beta   90.00
_cell.angle_gamma   90.00
#
_symmetry.space_group_name_H-M   'P 1'
#
loop_
_entity.id
_entity.type
_entity.pdbx_description
1 polymer ?
#
loop_
_entity_poly.entity_id
_entity_poly.type
_entity_poly.pdbx_seq_one_letter_code
_entity_poly.pdbx_strand_id
1 'polypeptide(L)'
;MDFRTDAGFATELDRADPLASFRDRFHIPQHARQDEIYFCGNSLGLQPKSTERYVREELEDWQRLAVKAHFDGRRPWMPYHEFFTERTARVVGAKPVEVVNMNSLTVNLHLMMTSFYRPSSGRNKIVIERGAFPSDRYAVAAQLGL
;
A
#
# COMPACT_ATOMS: atom_id res chain seq x y z
N MET A 1 3.91 25.18 -20.97
CA MET A 1 5.29 24.80 -20.62
C MET A 1 5.83 24.00 -21.81
N ASP A 2 6.89 24.47 -22.44
CA ASP A 2 7.49 23.76 -23.57
C ASP A 2 8.42 22.66 -23.04
N PHE A 3 8.09 21.40 -23.26
CA PHE A 3 8.88 20.28 -22.82
C PHE A 3 10.13 20.09 -23.68
N ARG A 4 11.28 19.98 -23.04
CA ARG A 4 12.57 19.69 -23.66
C ARG A 4 13.08 18.36 -23.15
N THR A 5 13.88 17.66 -23.94
CA THR A 5 14.43 16.33 -23.62
C THR A 5 15.89 16.36 -23.14
N ASP A 6 16.44 17.58 -22.92
CA ASP A 6 17.80 17.74 -22.45
C ASP A 6 17.91 17.63 -20.91
N ALA A 7 19.10 17.24 -20.44
CA ALA A 7 19.37 17.08 -19.02
C ALA A 7 19.28 18.41 -18.23
N GLY A 8 19.52 19.55 -18.87
CA GLY A 8 19.39 20.86 -18.25
C GLY A 8 17.94 21.14 -17.85
N PHE A 9 16.99 20.82 -18.71
CA PHE A 9 15.56 20.97 -18.42
C PHE A 9 15.12 20.06 -17.27
N ALA A 10 15.57 18.79 -17.24
CA ALA A 10 15.28 17.91 -16.11
C ALA A 10 15.82 18.48 -14.78
N THR A 11 17.05 19.00 -14.79
CA THR A 11 17.66 19.64 -13.62
C THR A 11 16.90 20.89 -13.17
N GLU A 12 16.37 21.69 -14.09
CA GLU A 12 15.53 22.84 -13.78
C GLU A 12 14.23 22.42 -13.10
N LEU A 13 13.59 21.35 -13.58
CA LEU A 13 12.37 20.80 -12.97
C LEU A 13 12.64 20.24 -11.56
N ASP A 14 13.73 19.50 -11.38
CA ASP A 14 14.13 18.95 -10.07
C ASP A 14 14.37 20.06 -9.05
N ARG A 15 15.00 21.17 -9.46
CA ARG A 15 15.22 22.33 -8.56
C ARG A 15 13.94 23.08 -8.21
N ALA A 16 12.96 23.08 -9.11
CA ALA A 16 11.68 23.72 -8.92
C ALA A 16 10.67 22.84 -8.17
N ASP A 17 10.96 21.56 -7.96
CA ASP A 17 10.06 20.62 -7.31
C ASP A 17 9.92 20.92 -5.81
N PRO A 18 8.74 21.35 -5.33
CA PRO A 18 8.50 21.58 -3.90
C PRO A 18 8.58 20.31 -3.06
N LEU A 19 8.55 19.14 -3.69
CA LEU A 19 8.62 17.85 -3.02
C LEU A 19 10.04 17.24 -3.01
N ALA A 20 11.04 17.90 -3.60
CA ALA A 20 12.40 17.38 -3.72
C ALA A 20 12.97 16.87 -2.39
N SER A 21 12.72 17.60 -1.28
CA SER A 21 13.19 17.22 0.06
C SER A 21 12.60 15.90 0.60
N PHE A 22 11.49 15.44 0.04
CA PHE A 22 10.90 14.16 0.46
C PHE A 22 11.76 12.96 0.06
N ARG A 23 12.56 13.07 -1.02
CA ARG A 23 13.50 12.02 -1.45
C ARG A 23 14.43 11.61 -0.30
N ASP A 24 14.88 12.56 0.51
CA ASP A 24 15.80 12.32 1.63
C ASP A 24 15.18 11.48 2.77
N ARG A 25 13.87 11.29 2.76
CA ARG A 25 13.16 10.46 3.74
C ARG A 25 13.19 8.97 3.44
N PHE A 26 13.73 8.57 2.30
CA PHE A 26 13.75 7.19 1.83
C PHE A 26 15.18 6.67 1.68
N HIS A 27 15.33 5.36 1.81
CA HIS A 27 16.53 4.66 1.41
C HIS A 27 16.50 4.46 -0.11
N ILE A 28 17.48 5.01 -0.80
CA ILE A 28 17.62 4.86 -2.24
C ILE A 28 18.61 3.73 -2.49
N PRO A 29 18.26 2.68 -3.27
CA PRO A 29 19.20 1.66 -3.68
C PRO A 29 20.39 2.26 -4.43
N GLN A 30 21.54 1.65 -4.29
CA GLN A 30 22.76 2.10 -4.97
C GLN A 30 23.32 1.00 -5.85
N HIS A 31 23.73 1.38 -7.05
CA HIS A 31 24.53 0.54 -7.94
C HIS A 31 25.83 1.26 -8.30
N ALA A 32 26.97 0.57 -8.16
CA ALA A 32 28.31 1.15 -8.41
C ALA A 32 28.56 2.50 -7.68
N ARG A 33 28.06 2.64 -6.44
CA ARG A 33 28.12 3.85 -5.60
C ARG A 33 27.34 5.06 -6.13
N GLN A 34 26.39 4.84 -7.01
CA GLN A 34 25.46 5.85 -7.51
C GLN A 34 24.04 5.46 -7.14
N ASP A 35 23.22 6.44 -6.80
CA ASP A 35 21.81 6.23 -6.54
C ASP A 35 21.12 5.70 -7.80
N GLU A 36 20.32 4.64 -7.62
CA GLU A 36 19.49 4.11 -8.71
C GLU A 36 18.36 5.07 -9.05
N ILE A 37 17.99 5.10 -10.32
CA ILE A 37 16.75 5.71 -10.79
C ILE A 37 15.63 4.69 -10.57
N TYR A 38 14.87 4.85 -9.49
CA TYR A 38 13.87 3.88 -9.07
C TYR A 38 12.46 4.28 -9.47
N PHE A 39 11.86 3.56 -10.40
CA PHE A 39 10.48 3.78 -10.89
C PHE A 39 9.55 2.59 -10.61
N CYS A 40 9.90 1.66 -9.74
CA CYS A 40 9.11 0.47 -9.43
C CYS A 40 8.18 0.65 -8.21
N GLY A 41 7.88 1.88 -7.81
CA GLY A 41 7.06 2.19 -6.64
C GLY A 41 5.62 1.64 -6.71
N ASN A 42 5.14 1.33 -7.91
CA ASN A 42 3.85 0.66 -8.13
C ASN A 42 3.85 -0.81 -7.65
N SER A 43 5.02 -1.45 -7.63
CA SER A 43 5.19 -2.82 -7.14
C SER A 43 5.64 -2.85 -5.69
N LEU A 44 6.74 -2.17 -5.37
CA LEU A 44 7.26 -1.99 -4.02
C LEU A 44 7.86 -0.59 -3.88
N GLY A 45 7.30 0.23 -2.99
CA GLY A 45 7.84 1.54 -2.69
C GLY A 45 9.22 1.47 -2.03
N LEU A 46 9.99 2.56 -2.15
CA LEU A 46 11.23 2.70 -1.41
C LEU A 46 10.96 2.68 0.11
N GLN A 47 11.86 2.06 0.87
CA GLN A 47 11.74 1.99 2.32
C GLN A 47 11.91 3.38 2.94
N PRO A 48 10.90 3.90 3.70
CA PRO A 48 11.10 5.10 4.50
C PRO A 48 12.15 4.89 5.60
N LYS A 49 13.03 5.85 5.79
CA LYS A 49 14.06 5.80 6.86
C LYS A 49 13.45 5.69 8.28
N SER A 50 12.21 6.14 8.45
CA SER A 50 11.48 6.01 9.72
C SER A 50 10.97 4.60 10.02
N THR A 51 10.97 3.68 9.06
CA THR A 51 10.40 2.34 9.20
C THR A 51 11.03 1.56 10.36
N GLU A 52 12.37 1.56 10.46
CA GLU A 52 13.07 0.86 11.54
C GLU A 52 12.61 1.32 12.92
N ARG A 53 12.48 2.64 13.11
CA ARG A 53 12.00 3.21 14.38
C ARG A 53 10.60 2.70 14.73
N TYR A 54 9.65 2.73 13.78
CA TYR A 54 8.29 2.26 14.04
C TYR A 54 8.24 0.77 14.38
N VAL A 55 8.99 -0.06 13.66
CA VAL A 55 9.07 -1.51 13.96
C VAL A 55 9.68 -1.74 15.35
N ARG A 56 10.73 -1.02 15.70
CA ARG A 56 11.37 -1.12 17.01
C ARG A 56 10.42 -0.73 18.14
N GLU A 57 9.66 0.35 17.96
CA GLU A 57 8.66 0.81 18.94
C GLU A 57 7.57 -0.25 19.18
N GLU A 58 7.12 -0.97 18.16
CA GLU A 58 6.15 -2.07 18.30
C GLU A 58 6.75 -3.27 19.05
N LEU A 59 8.01 -3.64 18.75
CA LEU A 59 8.71 -4.72 19.47
C LEU A 59 8.92 -4.35 20.96
N GLU A 60 9.25 -3.11 21.26
CA GLU A 60 9.37 -2.62 22.65
C GLU A 60 8.03 -2.66 23.39
N ASP A 61 6.94 -2.26 22.73
CA ASP A 61 5.60 -2.30 23.33
C ASP A 61 5.18 -3.75 23.58
N TRP A 62 5.44 -4.67 22.67
CA TRP A 62 5.21 -6.10 22.88
C TRP A 62 6.03 -6.63 24.06
N GLN A 63 7.34 -6.35 24.10
CA GLN A 63 8.22 -6.78 25.19
C GLN A 63 7.72 -6.29 26.57
N ARG A 64 7.29 -5.03 26.64
CA ARG A 64 6.91 -4.37 27.88
C ARG A 64 5.48 -4.70 28.33
N LEU A 65 4.55 -4.83 27.39
CA LEU A 65 3.12 -4.88 27.65
C LEU A 65 2.48 -6.26 27.38
N ALA A 66 3.13 -7.12 26.58
CA ALA A 66 2.57 -8.39 26.13
C ALA A 66 1.12 -8.20 25.61
N VAL A 67 0.13 -8.97 26.13
CA VAL A 67 -1.27 -8.86 25.70
C VAL A 67 -1.88 -7.46 25.91
N LYS A 68 -1.36 -6.70 26.86
CA LYS A 68 -1.85 -5.32 27.10
C LYS A 68 -1.54 -4.36 25.97
N ALA A 69 -0.57 -4.67 25.09
CA ALA A 69 -0.27 -3.85 23.91
C ALA A 69 -1.46 -3.71 22.96
N HIS A 70 -2.44 -4.61 23.03
CA HIS A 70 -3.69 -4.45 22.29
C HIS A 70 -4.44 -3.14 22.64
N PHE A 71 -4.28 -2.63 23.86
CA PHE A 71 -5.02 -1.48 24.38
C PHE A 71 -4.13 -0.33 24.85
N ASP A 72 -2.97 -0.63 25.42
CA ASP A 72 -2.14 0.31 26.18
C ASP A 72 -0.82 0.66 25.49
N GLY A 73 -0.57 0.16 24.26
CA GLY A 73 0.61 0.47 23.48
C GLY A 73 0.63 1.93 22.98
N ARG A 74 1.78 2.41 22.51
CA ARG A 74 1.90 3.72 21.81
C ARG A 74 0.93 3.85 20.66
N ARG A 75 0.71 2.74 19.96
CA ARG A 75 -0.27 2.56 18.90
C ARG A 75 -1.03 1.26 19.20
N PRO A 76 -2.14 1.34 19.98
CA PRO A 76 -2.89 0.15 20.37
C PRO A 76 -3.28 -0.72 19.19
N TRP A 77 -3.09 -2.04 19.29
CA TRP A 77 -3.27 -2.93 18.15
C TRP A 77 -4.73 -3.18 17.78
N MET A 78 -5.65 -3.10 18.73
CA MET A 78 -7.08 -3.31 18.45
C MET A 78 -7.64 -2.31 17.43
N PRO A 79 -7.48 -0.98 17.60
CA PRO A 79 -7.96 0.01 16.64
C PRO A 79 -6.94 0.35 15.55
N TYR A 80 -5.87 -0.44 15.36
CA TYR A 80 -4.74 -0.08 14.49
C TYR A 80 -5.19 0.25 13.05
N HIS A 81 -6.17 -0.48 12.53
CA HIS A 81 -6.71 -0.27 11.18
C HIS A 81 -7.41 1.10 11.03
N GLU A 82 -7.88 1.69 12.12
CA GLU A 82 -8.59 2.98 12.11
C GLU A 82 -7.65 4.18 11.95
N PHE A 83 -6.38 4.04 12.37
CA PHE A 83 -5.40 5.15 12.33
C PHE A 83 -5.14 5.69 10.93
N PHE A 84 -5.40 4.91 9.91
CA PHE A 84 -5.14 5.27 8.53
C PHE A 84 -6.39 5.60 7.72
N THR A 85 -7.58 5.35 8.27
CA THR A 85 -8.85 5.46 7.55
C THR A 85 -9.04 6.84 6.89
N GLU A 86 -8.93 7.92 7.64
CA GLU A 86 -9.11 9.27 7.09
C GLU A 86 -8.04 9.63 6.04
N ARG A 87 -6.79 9.26 6.30
CA ARG A 87 -5.69 9.55 5.37
C ARG A 87 -5.84 8.78 4.07
N THR A 88 -6.20 7.49 4.16
CA THR A 88 -6.46 6.65 3.00
C THR A 88 -7.67 7.17 2.22
N ALA A 89 -8.75 7.53 2.90
CA ALA A 89 -9.94 8.10 2.28
C ALA A 89 -9.61 9.34 1.44
N ARG A 90 -8.77 10.25 1.96
CA ARG A 90 -8.30 11.43 1.21
C ARG A 90 -7.50 11.08 -0.03
N VAL A 91 -6.64 10.05 0.05
CA VAL A 91 -5.80 9.61 -1.08
C VAL A 91 -6.63 8.96 -2.19
N VAL A 92 -7.63 8.15 -1.82
CA VAL A 92 -8.47 7.44 -2.80
C VAL A 92 -9.73 8.21 -3.20
N GLY A 93 -9.98 9.39 -2.62
CA GLY A 93 -11.14 10.22 -2.94
C GLY A 93 -12.46 9.67 -2.40
N ALA A 94 -12.43 8.95 -1.27
CA ALA A 94 -13.60 8.35 -0.63
C ALA A 94 -13.95 9.05 0.69
N LYS A 95 -15.12 8.72 1.26
CA LYS A 95 -15.47 9.13 2.64
C LYS A 95 -14.82 8.17 3.65
N PRO A 96 -14.44 8.60 4.86
CA PRO A 96 -13.86 7.72 5.87
C PRO A 96 -14.70 6.47 6.16
N VAL A 97 -16.03 6.59 6.17
CA VAL A 97 -16.96 5.45 6.40
C VAL A 97 -16.93 4.40 5.29
N GLU A 98 -16.37 4.73 4.12
CA GLU A 98 -16.25 3.83 2.97
C GLU A 98 -14.89 3.12 2.91
N VAL A 99 -14.00 3.37 3.87
CA VAL A 99 -12.61 2.91 3.83
C VAL A 99 -12.26 2.11 5.08
N VAL A 100 -11.67 0.95 4.86
CA VAL A 100 -11.03 0.15 5.89
C VAL A 100 -9.67 -0.33 5.39
N ASN A 101 -8.63 -0.20 6.23
CA ASN A 101 -7.32 -0.74 5.94
C ASN A 101 -7.24 -2.17 6.48
N MET A 102 -7.11 -3.13 5.60
CA MET A 102 -7.12 -4.55 5.94
C MET A 102 -5.86 -5.23 5.40
N ASN A 103 -5.97 -6.51 5.17
CA ASN A 103 -4.94 -7.43 4.69
C ASN A 103 -4.33 -7.04 3.32
N SER A 104 -3.63 -7.98 2.69
CA SER A 104 -3.19 -7.84 1.30
C SER A 104 -4.37 -7.89 0.31
N LEU A 105 -4.16 -7.38 -0.91
CA LEU A 105 -5.18 -7.38 -1.97
C LEU A 105 -5.78 -8.77 -2.19
N THR A 106 -4.96 -9.81 -2.32
CA THR A 106 -5.44 -11.18 -2.58
C THR A 106 -6.31 -11.70 -1.44
N VAL A 107 -5.90 -11.49 -0.18
CA VAL A 107 -6.70 -11.91 0.99
C VAL A 107 -8.02 -11.15 1.02
N ASN A 108 -8.01 -9.84 0.81
CA ASN A 108 -9.22 -9.02 0.77
C ASN A 108 -10.17 -9.45 -0.35
N LEU A 109 -9.64 -9.77 -1.54
CA LEU A 109 -10.45 -10.27 -2.64
C LEU A 109 -11.14 -11.59 -2.27
N HIS A 110 -10.44 -12.55 -1.66
CA HIS A 110 -11.06 -13.78 -1.18
C HIS A 110 -12.15 -13.52 -0.13
N LEU A 111 -11.88 -12.66 0.85
CA LEU A 111 -12.85 -12.31 1.89
C LEU A 111 -14.11 -11.67 1.28
N MET A 112 -13.94 -10.74 0.34
CA MET A 112 -15.04 -10.08 -0.35
C MET A 112 -15.85 -11.07 -1.21
N MET A 113 -15.18 -11.94 -1.96
CA MET A 113 -15.84 -12.98 -2.76
C MET A 113 -16.64 -13.93 -1.85
N THR A 114 -16.05 -14.44 -0.78
CA THR A 114 -16.75 -15.33 0.17
C THR A 114 -17.92 -14.65 0.85
N SER A 115 -17.81 -13.35 1.13
CA SER A 115 -18.86 -12.58 1.82
C SER A 115 -20.03 -12.20 0.89
N PHE A 116 -19.76 -11.84 -0.35
CA PHE A 116 -20.75 -11.19 -1.22
C PHE A 116 -21.10 -11.96 -2.49
N TYR A 117 -20.23 -12.83 -3.01
CA TYR A 117 -20.53 -13.63 -4.19
C TYR A 117 -21.53 -14.73 -3.83
N ARG A 118 -22.71 -14.64 -4.41
CA ARG A 118 -23.82 -15.60 -4.24
C ARG A 118 -24.29 -16.05 -5.61
N PRO A 119 -23.63 -17.07 -6.21
CA PRO A 119 -24.01 -17.53 -7.54
C PRO A 119 -25.41 -18.16 -7.54
N SER A 120 -26.12 -17.96 -8.64
CA SER A 120 -27.42 -18.59 -8.93
C SER A 120 -27.45 -19.00 -10.39
N SER A 121 -28.44 -19.79 -10.79
CA SER A 121 -28.58 -20.28 -12.18
C SER A 121 -28.56 -19.19 -13.26
N GLY A 122 -29.00 -17.97 -12.91
CA GLY A 122 -29.03 -16.83 -13.84
C GLY A 122 -27.91 -15.82 -13.62
N ARG A 123 -27.18 -15.87 -12.50
CA ARG A 123 -26.18 -14.89 -12.11
C ARG A 123 -24.95 -15.57 -11.52
N ASN A 124 -24.17 -16.24 -12.36
CA ASN A 124 -23.01 -17.02 -11.97
C ASN A 124 -21.71 -16.61 -12.69
N LYS A 125 -21.77 -15.55 -13.51
CA LYS A 125 -20.61 -15.10 -14.27
C LYS A 125 -19.82 -14.03 -13.48
N ILE A 126 -18.50 -14.17 -13.49
CA ILE A 126 -17.57 -13.18 -12.98
C ILE A 126 -16.83 -12.56 -14.17
N VAL A 127 -16.86 -11.24 -14.28
CA VAL A 127 -16.15 -10.50 -15.34
C VAL A 127 -14.92 -9.86 -14.73
N ILE A 128 -13.76 -10.10 -15.34
CA ILE A 128 -12.47 -9.50 -15.00
C ILE A 128 -11.81 -8.97 -16.27
N GLU A 129 -10.84 -8.08 -16.14
CA GLU A 129 -10.07 -7.58 -17.26
C GLU A 129 -9.18 -8.68 -17.88
N ARG A 130 -8.92 -8.54 -19.19
CA ARG A 130 -7.95 -9.39 -19.87
C ARG A 130 -6.55 -9.04 -19.39
N GLY A 131 -5.79 -10.02 -18.90
CA GLY A 131 -4.45 -9.79 -18.37
C GLY A 131 -4.41 -9.28 -16.94
N ALA A 132 -5.51 -9.40 -16.18
CA ALA A 132 -5.52 -9.17 -14.73
C ALA A 132 -4.33 -9.84 -14.04
N PHE A 133 -3.87 -9.25 -12.96
CA PHE A 133 -2.72 -9.75 -12.21
C PHE A 133 -2.93 -11.23 -11.82
N PRO A 134 -1.90 -12.08 -11.85
CA PRO A 134 -2.06 -13.52 -11.66
C PRO A 134 -2.80 -13.91 -10.37
N SER A 135 -2.51 -13.26 -9.23
CA SER A 135 -3.18 -13.56 -7.96
C SER A 135 -4.67 -13.28 -8.01
N ASP A 136 -5.12 -12.23 -8.73
CA ASP A 136 -6.52 -11.88 -8.86
C ASP A 136 -7.27 -12.93 -9.70
N ARG A 137 -6.61 -13.38 -10.78
CA ARG A 137 -7.14 -14.48 -11.62
C ARG A 137 -7.28 -15.77 -10.83
N TYR A 138 -6.27 -16.12 -10.01
CA TYR A 138 -6.34 -17.33 -9.17
C TYR A 138 -7.41 -17.21 -8.09
N ALA A 139 -7.53 -16.05 -7.45
CA ALA A 139 -8.57 -15.81 -6.45
C ALA A 139 -9.98 -15.97 -7.04
N VAL A 140 -10.22 -15.40 -8.23
CA VAL A 140 -11.50 -15.57 -8.94
C VAL A 140 -11.72 -17.00 -9.38
N ALA A 141 -10.70 -17.65 -9.96
CA ALA A 141 -10.80 -19.04 -10.43
C ALA A 141 -11.12 -20.01 -9.29
N ALA A 142 -10.58 -19.77 -8.07
CA ALA A 142 -10.86 -20.58 -6.90
C ALA A 142 -12.35 -20.58 -6.50
N GLN A 143 -13.08 -19.51 -6.82
CA GLN A 143 -14.53 -19.42 -6.55
C GLN A 143 -15.39 -20.17 -7.56
N LEU A 144 -14.84 -20.52 -8.72
CA LEU A 144 -15.57 -21.27 -9.75
C LEU A 144 -15.48 -22.79 -9.55
N GLY A 145 -14.56 -23.26 -8.69
CA GLY A 145 -14.37 -24.68 -8.35
C GLY A 145 -15.06 -25.10 -7.05
N LEU A 146 -15.73 -24.17 -6.39
CA LEU A 146 -16.54 -24.41 -5.21
C LEU A 146 -18.03 -24.46 -5.62
#